data_42f3766947bdc8bd0497f1b66625cad0
#
_entry.id   42f3766947bdc8bd0497f1b66625cad0
#
_cell.length_a   1.000
_cell.length_b   1.000
_cell.length_c   1.000
_cell.angle_alpha   90.00
_cell.angle_beta   90.00
_cell.angle_gamma   90.00
#
_symmetry.space_group_name_H-M   'P 1'
#
loop_
_entity.id
_entity.type
_entity.pdbx_description
1 polymer ?
#
loop_
_entity_poly.entity_id
_entity_poly.type
_entity_poly.pdbx_seq_one_letter_code
_entity_poly.pdbx_strand_id
1 'polypeptide(L)'
;MAVGESPPLGEDPLISQLVADRYRVIRRLGEGGMGAVYLAEHVVIEKKIALKVLALELARRQDLVARFLQEARSASRIGHENVIDISDFGQSAEGYVYIAMEYLEGQDLGQVVRTEGALAWSRVRDILVQICRALRAAHDKGIVHRDMKPENIFLIHREGRPEFVKILDFGIAKIMGVDANGPRLTRTGMIFGTPEYMAPEQAEGKEADHRVDIYAVGCIAYHLMTGQTPFVAENFMAMLTKHLMEDPVPPSVRRPDLAITPEMDALVLKALEKDRDRRYQNMAEFLQAVST
;
A
#
# COMPACT_ATOMS: atom_id res chain seq x y z
N MET A 1 -37.11 24.97 16.52
CA MET A 1 -36.15 23.97 17.08
C MET A 1 -36.56 22.61 16.53
N ALA A 2 -35.97 22.20 15.45
CA ALA A 2 -36.17 20.84 14.90
C ALA A 2 -35.11 19.94 15.55
N VAL A 3 -35.54 19.00 16.33
CA VAL A 3 -34.72 17.93 16.93
C VAL A 3 -34.38 17.00 15.76
N GLY A 4 -33.14 17.01 15.31
CA GLY A 4 -32.64 16.07 14.29
C GLY A 4 -32.70 14.65 14.87
N GLU A 5 -33.49 13.79 14.24
CA GLU A 5 -33.53 12.37 14.53
C GLU A 5 -32.12 11.79 14.26
N SER A 6 -31.55 11.15 15.26
CA SER A 6 -30.34 10.35 15.12
C SER A 6 -30.64 9.21 14.14
N PRO A 7 -29.78 8.94 13.15
CA PRO A 7 -30.00 7.83 12.20
C PRO A 7 -30.05 6.49 12.97
N PRO A 8 -30.79 5.51 12.45
CA PRO A 8 -30.90 4.19 13.07
C PRO A 8 -29.52 3.52 13.17
N LEU A 9 -29.27 2.82 14.28
CA LEU A 9 -28.06 2.06 14.57
C LEU A 9 -27.79 1.07 13.40
N GLY A 10 -26.82 1.41 12.52
CA GLY A 10 -26.36 0.53 11.43
C GLY A 10 -26.09 1.18 10.08
N GLU A 11 -26.53 2.40 9.81
CA GLU A 11 -26.25 3.08 8.53
C GLU A 11 -25.07 4.04 8.66
N ASP A 12 -24.14 3.94 7.71
CA ASP A 12 -22.99 4.84 7.60
C ASP A 12 -23.49 6.27 7.29
N PRO A 13 -23.24 7.25 8.18
CA PRO A 13 -23.83 8.60 8.07
C PRO A 13 -23.39 9.35 6.81
N LEU A 14 -22.33 8.91 6.13
CA LEU A 14 -21.86 9.54 4.90
C LEU A 14 -22.60 9.06 3.65
N ILE A 15 -23.27 7.91 3.68
CA ILE A 15 -24.00 7.39 2.52
C ILE A 15 -25.11 8.38 2.14
N SER A 16 -25.22 8.67 0.84
CA SER A 16 -26.11 9.65 0.23
C SER A 16 -25.77 11.14 0.53
N GLN A 17 -24.77 11.41 1.39
CA GLN A 17 -24.31 12.79 1.62
C GLN A 17 -23.49 13.34 0.45
N LEU A 18 -23.49 14.67 0.35
CA LEU A 18 -22.67 15.41 -0.61
C LEU A 18 -21.44 15.96 0.12
N VAL A 19 -20.27 15.46 -0.19
CA VAL A 19 -18.99 15.92 0.38
C VAL A 19 -18.39 16.97 -0.53
N ALA A 20 -17.94 18.10 0.06
CA ALA A 20 -17.34 19.23 -0.64
C ALA A 20 -18.19 19.77 -1.82
N ASP A 21 -19.52 19.74 -1.70
CA ASP A 21 -20.51 20.21 -2.69
C ASP A 21 -20.38 19.58 -4.08
N ARG A 22 -19.64 18.47 -4.21
CA ARG A 22 -19.38 17.83 -5.50
C ARG A 22 -19.33 16.31 -5.52
N TYR A 23 -19.14 15.63 -4.37
CA TYR A 23 -19.01 14.18 -4.33
C TYR A 23 -20.16 13.54 -3.58
N ARG A 24 -21.13 12.96 -4.30
CA ARG A 24 -22.24 12.22 -3.70
C ARG A 24 -21.77 10.82 -3.34
N VAL A 25 -21.77 10.51 -2.06
CA VAL A 25 -21.38 9.18 -1.54
C VAL A 25 -22.46 8.15 -1.86
N ILE A 26 -22.07 7.06 -2.53
CA ILE A 26 -22.98 5.99 -2.96
C ILE A 26 -22.96 4.82 -1.97
N ARG A 27 -21.76 4.30 -1.65
CA ARG A 27 -21.58 3.19 -0.73
C ARG A 27 -20.13 3.13 -0.23
N ARG A 28 -19.92 2.44 0.89
CA ARG A 28 -18.58 2.17 1.40
C ARG A 28 -17.90 1.09 0.54
N LEU A 29 -16.62 1.28 0.23
CA LEU A 29 -15.74 0.31 -0.45
C LEU A 29 -14.89 -0.46 0.56
N GLY A 30 -14.41 0.23 1.60
CA GLY A 30 -13.56 -0.36 2.64
C GLY A 30 -13.39 0.58 3.82
N GLU A 31 -12.84 0.04 4.91
CA GLU A 31 -12.51 0.77 6.13
C GLU A 31 -11.12 0.38 6.61
N GLY A 32 -10.40 1.34 7.18
CA GLY A 32 -9.07 1.15 7.72
C GLY A 32 -8.82 2.01 8.96
N GLY A 33 -7.65 1.88 9.56
CA GLY A 33 -7.32 2.56 10.82
C GLY A 33 -7.36 4.10 10.79
N MET A 34 -7.37 4.70 9.61
CA MET A 34 -7.41 6.17 9.47
C MET A 34 -8.75 6.69 8.96
N GLY A 35 -9.66 5.84 8.53
CA GLY A 35 -10.95 6.24 7.97
C GLY A 35 -11.50 5.23 6.99
N ALA A 36 -12.39 5.67 6.12
CA ALA A 36 -13.07 4.82 5.17
C ALA A 36 -12.91 5.31 3.72
N VAL A 37 -13.02 4.38 2.77
CA VAL A 37 -13.04 4.65 1.34
C VAL A 37 -14.45 4.39 0.82
N TYR A 38 -14.98 5.32 0.06
CA TYR A 38 -16.32 5.26 -0.50
C TYR A 38 -16.28 5.29 -2.03
N LEU A 39 -17.19 4.58 -2.66
CA LEU A 39 -17.61 4.89 -4.01
C LEU A 39 -18.46 6.16 -3.95
N ALA A 40 -18.08 7.17 -4.71
CA ALA A 40 -18.84 8.39 -4.86
C ALA A 40 -18.96 8.77 -6.34
N GLU A 41 -19.88 9.68 -6.64
CA GLU A 41 -20.08 10.26 -7.96
C GLU A 41 -19.84 11.77 -7.91
N HIS A 42 -19.05 12.27 -8.82
CA HIS A 42 -18.90 13.71 -9.00
C HIS A 42 -20.15 14.27 -9.68
N VAL A 43 -20.98 15.01 -8.94
CA VAL A 43 -22.36 15.39 -9.37
C VAL A 43 -22.46 16.24 -10.64
N VAL A 44 -21.37 16.93 -11.04
CA VAL A 44 -21.38 17.77 -12.24
C VAL A 44 -20.97 17.02 -13.50
N ILE A 45 -19.95 16.14 -13.40
CA ILE A 45 -19.40 15.40 -14.55
C ILE A 45 -19.84 13.94 -14.57
N GLU A 46 -20.66 13.52 -13.61
CA GLU A 46 -21.25 12.17 -13.48
C GLU A 46 -20.19 11.04 -13.50
N LYS A 47 -18.99 11.35 -12.98
CA LYS A 47 -17.87 10.42 -12.96
C LYS A 47 -17.79 9.70 -11.62
N LYS A 48 -17.72 8.37 -11.64
CA LYS A 48 -17.43 7.57 -10.44
C LYS A 48 -16.00 7.82 -9.98
N ILE A 49 -15.84 8.02 -8.68
CA ILE A 49 -14.56 8.22 -8.01
C ILE A 49 -14.49 7.38 -6.73
N ALA A 50 -13.29 7.11 -6.24
CA ALA A 50 -13.08 6.63 -4.89
C ALA A 50 -12.76 7.83 -3.98
N LEU A 51 -13.55 7.97 -2.91
CA LEU A 51 -13.41 9.05 -1.94
C LEU A 51 -12.89 8.48 -0.61
N LYS A 52 -11.62 8.73 -0.30
CA LYS A 52 -11.01 8.36 0.99
C LYS A 52 -11.29 9.49 1.98
N VAL A 53 -11.97 9.18 3.08
CA VAL A 53 -12.38 10.15 4.10
C VAL A 53 -11.70 9.81 5.41
N LEU A 54 -11.01 10.77 6.01
CA LEU A 54 -10.38 10.63 7.32
C LEU A 54 -11.45 10.53 8.41
N ALA A 55 -11.27 9.61 9.37
CA ALA A 55 -12.18 9.47 10.50
C ALA A 55 -12.31 10.79 11.28
N LEU A 56 -13.54 11.14 11.68
CA LEU A 56 -13.85 12.45 12.30
C LEU A 56 -13.03 12.70 13.59
N GLU A 57 -12.76 11.65 14.36
CA GLU A 57 -11.93 11.73 15.57
C GLU A 57 -10.49 12.13 15.22
N LEU A 58 -9.97 11.67 14.07
CA LEU A 58 -8.63 11.97 13.57
C LEU A 58 -8.58 13.31 12.85
N ALA A 59 -9.68 13.76 12.25
CA ALA A 59 -9.79 15.06 11.60
C ALA A 59 -9.62 16.26 12.57
N ARG A 60 -9.75 16.03 13.88
CA ARG A 60 -9.46 17.03 14.93
C ARG A 60 -7.97 17.20 15.20
N ARG A 61 -7.13 16.30 14.72
CA ARG A 61 -5.68 16.30 14.92
C ARG A 61 -5.01 16.89 13.69
N GLN A 62 -4.55 18.13 13.80
CA GLN A 62 -3.93 18.86 12.67
C GLN A 62 -2.69 18.16 12.11
N ASP A 63 -1.91 17.48 12.97
CA ASP A 63 -0.76 16.68 12.55
C ASP A 63 -1.15 15.51 11.63
N LEU A 64 -2.27 14.82 11.92
CA LEU A 64 -2.78 13.73 11.10
C LEU A 64 -3.40 14.23 9.79
N VAL A 65 -4.14 15.33 9.85
CA VAL A 65 -4.71 16.00 8.66
C VAL A 65 -3.58 16.40 7.71
N ALA A 66 -2.54 17.08 8.21
CA ALA A 66 -1.41 17.50 7.39
C ALA A 66 -0.72 16.30 6.70
N ARG A 67 -0.55 15.19 7.39
CA ARG A 67 0.04 13.95 6.84
C ARG A 67 -0.85 13.33 5.78
N PHE A 68 -2.15 13.21 6.04
CA PHE A 68 -3.13 12.67 5.10
C PHE A 68 -3.14 13.47 3.78
N LEU A 69 -3.15 14.81 3.86
CA LEU A 69 -3.08 15.67 2.68
C LEU A 69 -1.69 15.65 2.01
N GLN A 70 -0.61 15.44 2.78
CA GLN A 70 0.74 15.31 2.22
C GLN A 70 0.88 14.01 1.41
N GLU A 71 0.24 12.91 1.83
CA GLU A 71 0.16 11.65 1.07
C GLU A 71 -0.45 11.91 -0.33
N ALA A 72 -1.60 12.60 -0.36
CA ALA A 72 -2.26 12.97 -1.61
C ALA A 72 -1.35 13.82 -2.52
N ARG A 73 -0.70 14.85 -1.95
CA ARG A 73 0.24 15.70 -2.71
C ARG A 73 1.42 14.91 -3.28
N SER A 74 1.95 13.96 -2.52
CA SER A 74 3.08 13.16 -2.97
C SER A 74 2.68 12.23 -4.10
N ALA A 75 1.59 11.48 -3.96
CA ALA A 75 1.09 10.60 -5.00
C ALA A 75 0.75 11.35 -6.29
N SER A 76 0.04 12.52 -6.19
CA SER A 76 -0.31 13.33 -7.36
C SER A 76 0.90 13.85 -8.14
N ARG A 77 2.05 14.03 -7.48
CA ARG A 77 3.28 14.51 -8.14
C ARG A 77 4.01 13.42 -8.92
N ILE A 78 3.75 12.14 -8.67
CA ILE A 78 4.48 11.05 -9.33
C ILE A 78 4.16 11.00 -10.82
N GLY A 79 2.88 11.14 -11.21
CA GLY A 79 2.47 11.24 -12.60
C GLY A 79 2.86 10.02 -13.44
N HIS A 80 2.60 8.80 -12.94
CA HIS A 80 2.90 7.54 -13.60
C HIS A 80 1.63 6.70 -13.76
N GLU A 81 1.44 6.05 -14.93
CA GLU A 81 0.20 5.31 -15.23
C GLU A 81 -0.11 4.18 -14.24
N ASN A 82 0.90 3.57 -13.61
CA ASN A 82 0.75 2.53 -12.60
C ASN A 82 0.63 3.09 -11.16
N VAL A 83 0.48 4.39 -10.96
CA VAL A 83 0.17 5.02 -9.68
C VAL A 83 -1.26 5.53 -9.70
N ILE A 84 -1.94 5.46 -8.56
CA ILE A 84 -3.31 5.98 -8.42
C ILE A 84 -3.37 7.46 -8.80
N ASP A 85 -4.34 7.83 -9.63
CA ASP A 85 -4.56 9.23 -10.01
C ASP A 85 -5.43 9.93 -8.96
N ILE A 86 -4.91 10.98 -8.35
CA ILE A 86 -5.59 11.81 -7.36
C ILE A 86 -6.06 13.08 -8.06
N SER A 87 -7.37 13.26 -8.12
CA SER A 87 -8.01 14.40 -8.81
C SER A 87 -8.25 15.59 -7.89
N ASP A 88 -8.47 15.37 -6.59
CA ASP A 88 -8.76 16.43 -5.62
C ASP A 88 -8.48 15.97 -4.19
N PHE A 89 -8.20 16.89 -3.28
CA PHE A 89 -8.09 16.63 -1.86
C PHE A 89 -8.29 17.92 -1.06
N GLY A 90 -8.80 17.81 0.15
CA GLY A 90 -9.05 18.99 0.97
C GLY A 90 -9.86 18.69 2.22
N GLN A 91 -10.44 19.76 2.75
CA GLN A 91 -11.39 19.71 3.84
C GLN A 91 -12.70 20.38 3.39
N SER A 92 -13.82 19.68 3.61
CA SER A 92 -15.15 20.23 3.30
C SER A 92 -15.61 21.23 4.38
N ALA A 93 -16.67 21.97 4.08
CA ALA A 93 -17.27 22.94 5.02
C ALA A 93 -17.81 22.23 6.29
N GLU A 94 -18.26 20.98 6.15
CA GLU A 94 -18.74 20.12 7.25
C GLU A 94 -17.60 19.53 8.09
N GLY A 95 -16.34 19.77 7.70
CA GLY A 95 -15.15 19.33 8.41
C GLY A 95 -14.58 17.98 7.99
N TYR A 96 -15.14 17.33 6.96
CA TYR A 96 -14.57 16.10 6.40
C TYR A 96 -13.28 16.37 5.66
N VAL A 97 -12.21 15.67 6.03
CA VAL A 97 -10.95 15.69 5.30
C VAL A 97 -10.95 14.53 4.31
N TYR A 98 -10.74 14.82 3.03
CA TYR A 98 -10.92 13.83 1.97
C TYR A 98 -9.81 13.84 0.91
N ILE A 99 -9.67 12.72 0.21
CA ILE A 99 -8.90 12.54 -1.02
C ILE A 99 -9.84 11.91 -2.05
N ALA A 100 -10.02 12.57 -3.19
CA ALA A 100 -10.76 12.07 -4.34
C ALA A 100 -9.77 11.49 -5.37
N MET A 101 -9.97 10.24 -5.75
CA MET A 101 -9.09 9.52 -6.66
C MET A 101 -9.89 8.71 -7.67
N GLU A 102 -9.23 8.24 -8.72
CA GLU A 102 -9.86 7.35 -9.69
C GLU A 102 -10.48 6.13 -9.01
N TYR A 103 -11.71 5.76 -9.42
CA TYR A 103 -12.33 4.52 -8.99
C TYR A 103 -11.77 3.37 -9.81
N LEU A 104 -11.24 2.35 -9.15
CA LEU A 104 -10.64 1.18 -9.78
C LEU A 104 -11.62 0.00 -9.73
N GLU A 105 -11.90 -0.59 -10.89
CA GLU A 105 -12.64 -1.85 -11.01
C GLU A 105 -11.63 -3.00 -11.13
N GLY A 106 -11.48 -3.77 -10.05
CA GLY A 106 -10.48 -4.84 -9.97
C GLY A 106 -10.38 -5.39 -8.57
N GLN A 107 -9.26 -6.01 -8.26
CA GLN A 107 -8.98 -6.60 -6.96
C GLN A 107 -7.56 -6.30 -6.51
N ASP A 108 -7.33 -6.26 -5.20
CA ASP A 108 -5.99 -6.13 -4.67
C ASP A 108 -5.20 -7.44 -4.80
N LEU A 109 -3.89 -7.31 -4.88
CA LEU A 109 -2.99 -8.44 -5.09
C LEU A 109 -3.00 -9.42 -3.90
N GLY A 110 -3.32 -8.94 -2.69
CA GLY A 110 -3.51 -9.80 -1.51
C GLY A 110 -4.72 -10.71 -1.68
N GLN A 111 -5.82 -10.20 -2.24
CA GLN A 111 -6.98 -11.03 -2.57
C GLN A 111 -6.64 -12.07 -3.65
N VAL A 112 -5.90 -11.69 -4.69
CA VAL A 112 -5.44 -12.61 -5.73
C VAL A 112 -4.66 -13.78 -5.10
N VAL A 113 -3.66 -13.52 -4.28
CA VAL A 113 -2.86 -14.59 -3.66
C VAL A 113 -3.68 -15.43 -2.70
N ARG A 114 -4.60 -14.85 -1.94
CA ARG A 114 -5.49 -15.62 -1.06
C ARG A 114 -6.41 -16.59 -1.82
N THR A 115 -6.85 -16.20 -3.02
CA THR A 115 -7.78 -17.03 -3.82
C THR A 115 -7.08 -18.01 -4.74
N GLU A 116 -5.96 -17.63 -5.34
CA GLU A 116 -5.25 -18.42 -6.35
C GLU A 116 -4.02 -19.13 -5.80
N GLY A 117 -3.48 -18.71 -4.66
CA GLY A 117 -2.22 -19.22 -4.10
C GLY A 117 -1.01 -18.71 -4.88
N ALA A 118 -0.02 -19.60 -5.11
CA ALA A 118 1.19 -19.27 -5.86
C ALA A 118 0.86 -19.01 -7.34
N LEU A 119 1.46 -17.95 -7.89
CA LEU A 119 1.27 -17.54 -9.29
C LEU A 119 2.41 -18.03 -10.18
N ALA A 120 2.12 -18.26 -11.46
CA ALA A 120 3.13 -18.59 -12.46
C ALA A 120 4.16 -17.44 -12.60
N TRP A 121 5.44 -17.77 -12.76
CA TRP A 121 6.51 -16.78 -12.86
C TRP A 121 6.29 -15.71 -13.93
N SER A 122 5.78 -16.09 -15.10
CA SER A 122 5.48 -15.12 -16.16
C SER A 122 4.55 -14.01 -15.70
N ARG A 123 3.51 -14.37 -14.93
CA ARG A 123 2.54 -13.43 -14.36
C ARG A 123 3.18 -12.59 -13.24
N VAL A 124 3.93 -13.24 -12.35
CA VAL A 124 4.68 -12.53 -11.27
C VAL A 124 5.62 -11.51 -11.88
N ARG A 125 6.40 -11.90 -12.89
CA ARG A 125 7.33 -11.02 -13.59
C ARG A 125 6.63 -9.80 -14.20
N ASP A 126 5.52 -10.00 -14.90
CA ASP A 126 4.78 -8.91 -15.54
C ASP A 126 4.20 -7.91 -14.53
N ILE A 127 3.76 -8.39 -13.37
CA ILE A 127 3.32 -7.56 -12.24
C ILE A 127 4.52 -6.79 -11.64
N LEU A 128 5.64 -7.48 -11.35
CA LEU A 128 6.83 -6.86 -10.77
C LEU A 128 7.43 -5.78 -11.67
N VAL A 129 7.46 -5.99 -12.99
CA VAL A 129 7.93 -4.99 -13.95
C VAL A 129 7.14 -3.69 -13.84
N GLN A 130 5.82 -3.78 -13.72
CA GLN A 130 4.95 -2.61 -13.58
C GLN A 130 5.17 -1.91 -12.22
N ILE A 131 5.28 -2.68 -11.12
CA ILE A 131 5.59 -2.15 -9.79
C ILE A 131 6.92 -1.42 -9.79
N CYS A 132 7.98 -2.05 -10.31
CA CYS A 132 9.32 -1.45 -10.35
C CYS A 132 9.35 -0.15 -11.18
N ARG A 133 8.63 -0.08 -12.30
CA ARG A 133 8.52 1.15 -13.11
C ARG A 133 7.86 2.28 -12.33
N ALA A 134 6.76 2.00 -11.64
CA ALA A 134 6.05 2.99 -10.84
C ALA A 134 6.90 3.49 -9.65
N LEU A 135 7.53 2.57 -8.91
CA LEU A 135 8.39 2.93 -7.78
C LEU A 135 9.65 3.67 -8.22
N ARG A 136 10.25 3.31 -9.37
CA ARG A 136 11.35 4.10 -9.96
C ARG A 136 10.92 5.53 -10.22
N ALA A 137 9.75 5.74 -10.86
CA ALA A 137 9.24 7.09 -11.12
C ALA A 137 8.96 7.89 -9.83
N ALA A 138 8.57 7.23 -8.75
CA ALA A 138 8.41 7.85 -7.44
C ALA A 138 9.76 8.22 -6.81
N HIS A 139 10.72 7.28 -6.82
CA HIS A 139 12.07 7.46 -6.26
C HIS A 139 12.84 8.58 -6.97
N ASP A 140 12.71 8.69 -8.31
CA ASP A 140 13.31 9.77 -9.11
C ASP A 140 12.80 11.17 -8.68
N LYS A 141 11.65 11.22 -8.01
CA LYS A 141 11.05 12.46 -7.42
C LYS A 141 11.29 12.58 -5.91
N GLY A 142 12.13 11.71 -5.33
CA GLY A 142 12.41 11.68 -3.91
C GLY A 142 11.25 11.16 -3.04
N ILE A 143 10.28 10.46 -3.65
CA ILE A 143 9.12 9.91 -2.96
C ILE A 143 9.34 8.42 -2.75
N VAL A 144 9.35 7.99 -1.47
CA VAL A 144 9.48 6.59 -1.04
C VAL A 144 8.13 6.12 -0.54
N HIS A 145 7.70 4.93 -0.95
CA HIS A 145 6.38 4.39 -0.60
C HIS A 145 6.28 3.97 0.88
N ARG A 146 7.28 3.26 1.39
CA ARG A 146 7.44 2.83 2.79
C ARG A 146 6.40 1.84 3.34
N ASP A 147 5.34 1.56 2.62
CA ASP A 147 4.26 0.62 3.00
C ASP A 147 3.81 -0.25 1.82
N MET A 148 4.77 -0.73 1.03
CA MET A 148 4.47 -1.66 -0.06
C MET A 148 4.01 -3.00 0.52
N LYS A 149 2.82 -3.42 0.09
CA LYS A 149 2.19 -4.70 0.43
C LYS A 149 1.16 -5.06 -0.64
N PRO A 150 0.74 -6.33 -0.73
CA PRO A 150 -0.22 -6.76 -1.75
C PRO A 150 -1.54 -5.98 -1.74
N GLU A 151 -2.05 -5.56 -0.57
CA GLU A 151 -3.29 -4.79 -0.45
C GLU A 151 -3.20 -3.39 -1.06
N ASN A 152 -1.99 -2.84 -1.20
CA ASN A 152 -1.73 -1.53 -1.83
C ASN A 152 -1.45 -1.65 -3.33
N ILE A 153 -1.61 -2.83 -3.93
CA ILE A 153 -1.38 -3.10 -5.35
C ILE A 153 -2.67 -3.65 -5.95
N PHE A 154 -3.34 -2.84 -6.75
CA PHE A 154 -4.56 -3.23 -7.45
C PHE A 154 -4.25 -3.75 -8.86
N LEU A 155 -4.92 -4.83 -9.25
CA LEU A 155 -4.95 -5.33 -10.61
C LEU A 155 -6.30 -4.94 -11.23
N ILE A 156 -6.25 -4.12 -12.28
CA ILE A 156 -7.43 -3.71 -13.03
C ILE A 156 -7.37 -4.26 -14.45
N HIS A 157 -8.55 -4.42 -15.06
CA HIS A 157 -8.61 -4.71 -16.49
C HIS A 157 -8.49 -3.40 -17.27
N ARG A 158 -7.53 -3.32 -18.19
CA ARG A 158 -7.38 -2.21 -19.15
C ARG A 158 -7.30 -2.80 -20.55
N GLU A 159 -7.86 -2.11 -21.55
CA GLU A 159 -7.87 -2.59 -22.92
C GLU A 159 -6.46 -2.99 -23.39
N GLY A 160 -6.32 -4.22 -23.88
CA GLY A 160 -5.04 -4.81 -24.30
C GLY A 160 -4.09 -5.23 -23.16
N ARG A 161 -4.47 -5.02 -21.88
CA ARG A 161 -3.68 -5.39 -20.70
C ARG A 161 -4.60 -5.91 -19.60
N PRO A 162 -4.83 -7.23 -19.51
CA PRO A 162 -5.79 -7.82 -18.57
C PRO A 162 -5.42 -7.62 -17.10
N GLU A 163 -4.14 -7.43 -16.80
CA GLU A 163 -3.62 -7.20 -15.46
C GLU A 163 -2.75 -5.94 -15.43
N PHE A 164 -3.44 -4.81 -15.35
CA PHE A 164 -2.76 -3.52 -15.24
C PHE A 164 -2.63 -3.14 -13.77
N VAL A 165 -1.39 -2.93 -13.31
CA VAL A 165 -1.09 -2.59 -11.91
C VAL A 165 -1.42 -1.12 -11.63
N LYS A 166 -2.06 -0.89 -10.48
CA LYS A 166 -2.22 0.43 -9.85
C LYS A 166 -1.71 0.38 -8.42
N ILE A 167 -0.68 1.16 -8.10
CA ILE A 167 -0.16 1.30 -6.74
C ILE A 167 -0.95 2.38 -6.01
N LEU A 168 -1.44 2.03 -4.83
CA LEU A 168 -2.22 2.89 -3.94
C LEU A 168 -1.35 3.38 -2.78
N ASP A 169 -1.87 4.34 -2.02
CA ASP A 169 -1.45 4.74 -0.66
C ASP A 169 0.07 4.86 -0.45
N PHE A 170 0.70 5.86 -1.07
CA PHE A 170 2.10 6.20 -0.80
C PHE A 170 2.26 6.63 0.67
N GLY A 171 2.73 5.69 1.50
CA GLY A 171 2.66 5.65 2.96
C GLY A 171 3.46 6.69 3.73
N ILE A 172 3.15 7.97 3.56
CA ILE A 172 3.67 9.04 4.43
C ILE A 172 3.11 8.90 5.86
N ALA A 173 1.99 8.19 6.01
CA ALA A 173 1.35 7.96 7.31
C ALA A 173 2.17 7.10 8.29
N LYS A 174 3.08 6.26 7.82
CA LYS A 174 3.95 5.43 8.69
C LYS A 174 5.08 6.20 9.40
N ILE A 175 5.30 7.48 9.10
CA ILE A 175 6.17 8.36 9.90
C ILE A 175 5.61 8.55 11.34
N MET A 176 4.40 8.04 11.63
CA MET A 176 3.75 8.15 12.94
C MET A 176 4.38 7.33 14.07
N GLY A 177 5.34 6.44 13.79
CA GLY A 177 6.01 5.63 14.84
C GLY A 177 7.45 6.06 15.12
N VAL A 178 8.04 6.93 14.30
CA VAL A 178 9.46 7.30 14.42
C VAL A 178 9.57 8.81 14.60
N ASP A 179 9.01 9.33 15.69
CA ASP A 179 9.62 10.49 16.33
C ASP A 179 10.94 10.02 16.95
N ALA A 180 11.96 10.88 16.93
CA ALA A 180 13.37 10.65 17.25
C ALA A 180 13.70 9.91 18.59
N ASN A 181 12.75 9.18 19.18
CA ASN A 181 12.86 8.48 20.46
C ASN A 181 12.40 7.00 20.42
N GLY A 182 12.45 6.32 19.23
CA GLY A 182 12.19 4.89 19.11
C GLY A 182 10.71 4.50 18.90
N PRO A 183 10.42 3.20 18.67
CA PRO A 183 9.08 2.71 18.39
C PRO A 183 8.18 2.97 19.62
N ARG A 184 7.33 3.99 19.54
CA ARG A 184 6.31 4.20 20.57
C ARG A 184 5.15 3.26 20.29
N LEU A 185 5.02 2.21 21.12
CA LEU A 185 3.71 1.63 21.42
C LEU A 185 2.76 2.80 21.72
N THR A 186 1.75 3.01 20.87
CA THR A 186 0.72 3.98 21.22
C THR A 186 0.09 3.55 22.56
N ARG A 187 -0.34 4.50 23.39
CA ARG A 187 -1.02 4.27 24.70
C ARG A 187 -2.24 3.35 24.59
N THR A 188 -2.67 3.03 23.38
CA THR A 188 -3.81 2.15 23.06
C THR A 188 -3.42 0.76 22.55
N GLY A 189 -2.11 0.42 22.49
CA GLY A 189 -1.67 -0.92 22.04
C GLY A 189 -1.92 -1.21 20.54
N MET A 190 -2.38 -0.25 19.75
CA MET A 190 -2.56 -0.43 18.31
C MET A 190 -1.23 -0.26 17.58
N ILE A 191 -0.70 -1.35 17.09
CA ILE A 191 0.47 -1.39 16.22
C ILE A 191 -0.05 -1.22 14.80
N PHE A 192 0.23 -0.05 14.18
CA PHE A 192 -0.15 0.21 12.80
C PHE A 192 0.84 -0.44 11.83
N GLY A 193 0.36 -1.29 10.94
CA GLY A 193 1.07 -1.83 9.78
C GLY A 193 1.08 -3.35 9.71
N THR A 194 1.28 -3.84 8.51
CA THR A 194 1.45 -5.24 8.16
C THR A 194 2.95 -5.53 8.25
N PRO A 195 3.46 -6.18 9.32
CA PRO A 195 4.90 -6.32 9.55
C PRO A 195 5.56 -7.29 8.56
N GLU A 196 4.80 -8.09 7.83
CA GLU A 196 5.24 -9.16 6.92
C GLU A 196 6.08 -8.67 5.74
N TYR A 197 6.02 -7.36 5.44
CA TYR A 197 6.74 -6.73 4.31
C TYR A 197 7.70 -5.63 4.77
N MET A 198 7.89 -5.49 6.08
CA MET A 198 8.69 -4.40 6.67
C MET A 198 10.18 -4.67 6.49
N ALA A 199 10.93 -3.68 6.01
CA ALA A 199 12.38 -3.79 5.89
C ALA A 199 13.06 -3.79 7.27
N PRO A 200 14.22 -4.47 7.44
CA PRO A 200 14.96 -4.52 8.70
C PRO A 200 15.22 -3.15 9.32
N GLU A 201 15.68 -2.18 8.54
CA GLU A 201 15.96 -0.82 9.01
C GLU A 201 14.71 -0.06 9.48
N GLN A 202 13.53 -0.37 8.92
CA GLN A 202 12.26 0.16 9.42
C GLN A 202 11.90 -0.48 10.78
N ALA A 203 12.13 -1.80 10.92
CA ALA A 203 11.89 -2.52 12.16
C ALA A 203 12.80 -2.02 13.30
N GLU A 204 14.03 -1.60 12.98
CA GLU A 204 14.98 -1.01 13.92
C GLU A 204 14.69 0.47 14.24
N GLY A 205 13.77 1.12 13.49
CA GLY A 205 13.54 2.56 13.61
C GLY A 205 14.69 3.43 13.11
N LYS A 206 15.57 2.87 12.28
CA LYS A 206 16.67 3.59 11.63
C LYS A 206 16.18 4.46 10.49
N GLU A 207 17.01 5.39 10.04
CA GLU A 207 16.72 6.19 8.85
C GLU A 207 16.57 5.27 7.62
N ALA A 208 15.39 5.35 6.99
CA ALA A 208 14.99 4.51 5.89
C ALA A 208 15.01 5.30 4.57
N ASP A 209 15.75 4.80 3.58
CA ASP A 209 15.78 5.33 2.22
C ASP A 209 14.87 4.51 1.28
N HIS A 210 14.95 4.77 -0.02
CA HIS A 210 14.14 4.11 -1.05
C HIS A 210 14.34 2.58 -1.15
N ARG A 211 15.41 2.02 -0.56
CA ARG A 211 15.70 0.58 -0.57
C ARG A 211 14.79 -0.23 0.35
N VAL A 212 14.00 0.44 1.21
CA VAL A 212 12.92 -0.24 1.96
C VAL A 212 11.82 -0.76 1.01
N ASP A 213 11.54 -0.02 -0.08
CA ASP A 213 10.57 -0.46 -1.08
C ASP A 213 11.11 -1.66 -1.88
N ILE A 214 12.43 -1.73 -2.12
CA ILE A 214 13.07 -2.89 -2.77
C ILE A 214 12.89 -4.15 -1.92
N TYR A 215 13.14 -4.06 -0.61
CA TYR A 215 12.91 -5.17 0.31
C TYR A 215 11.46 -5.61 0.34
N ALA A 216 10.53 -4.66 0.45
CA ALA A 216 9.10 -4.96 0.47
C ALA A 216 8.63 -5.61 -0.85
N VAL A 217 9.11 -5.14 -2.02
CA VAL A 217 8.82 -5.78 -3.31
C VAL A 217 9.45 -7.16 -3.40
N GLY A 218 10.62 -7.40 -2.79
CA GLY A 218 11.21 -8.72 -2.61
C GLY A 218 10.30 -9.66 -1.80
N CYS A 219 9.73 -9.19 -0.69
CA CYS A 219 8.73 -9.94 0.10
C CYS A 219 7.48 -10.24 -0.73
N ILE A 220 7.00 -9.28 -1.50
CA ILE A 220 5.84 -9.45 -2.40
C ILE A 220 6.16 -10.50 -3.48
N ALA A 221 7.32 -10.42 -4.13
CA ALA A 221 7.76 -11.39 -5.13
C ALA A 221 7.77 -12.82 -4.54
N TYR A 222 8.38 -12.97 -3.36
CA TYR A 222 8.38 -14.23 -2.62
C TYR A 222 6.96 -14.75 -2.39
N HIS A 223 6.08 -13.89 -1.90
CA HIS A 223 4.68 -14.24 -1.60
C HIS A 223 3.92 -14.65 -2.86
N LEU A 224 4.06 -13.91 -3.96
CA LEU A 224 3.41 -14.25 -5.24
C LEU A 224 3.90 -15.58 -5.80
N MET A 225 5.20 -15.88 -5.68
CA MET A 225 5.81 -17.11 -6.22
C MET A 225 5.47 -18.35 -5.38
N THR A 226 5.32 -18.19 -4.07
CA THR A 226 5.18 -19.36 -3.16
C THR A 226 3.78 -19.50 -2.58
N GLY A 227 2.94 -18.46 -2.63
CA GLY A 227 1.67 -18.37 -1.91
C GLY A 227 1.84 -18.11 -0.41
N GLN A 228 3.08 -17.85 0.07
CA GLN A 228 3.42 -17.63 1.47
C GLN A 228 4.38 -16.45 1.61
N THR A 229 4.30 -15.73 2.73
CA THR A 229 5.30 -14.71 3.06
C THR A 229 6.66 -15.31 3.40
N PRO A 230 7.79 -14.59 3.24
CA PRO A 230 9.12 -15.12 3.58
C PRO A 230 9.22 -15.60 5.02
N PHE A 231 8.53 -14.90 5.93
CA PHE A 231 8.48 -15.22 7.35
C PHE A 231 7.04 -15.37 7.82
N VAL A 232 6.82 -16.25 8.79
CA VAL A 232 5.56 -16.45 9.50
C VAL A 232 5.86 -16.38 10.99
N ALA A 233 5.07 -15.62 11.75
CA ALA A 233 5.26 -15.45 13.19
C ALA A 233 3.92 -15.35 13.92
N GLU A 234 3.91 -15.69 15.21
CA GLU A 234 2.71 -15.69 16.03
C GLU A 234 2.28 -14.27 16.47
N ASN A 235 3.22 -13.33 16.45
CA ASN A 235 2.95 -11.96 16.89
C ASN A 235 3.88 -10.97 16.19
N PHE A 236 3.54 -9.69 16.33
CA PHE A 236 4.25 -8.57 15.71
C PHE A 236 5.75 -8.55 16.04
N MET A 237 6.13 -8.69 17.32
CA MET A 237 7.54 -8.63 17.73
C MET A 237 8.35 -9.79 17.20
N ALA A 238 7.77 -10.99 17.19
CA ALA A 238 8.40 -12.17 16.57
C ALA A 238 8.60 -11.97 15.06
N MET A 239 7.64 -11.33 14.37
CA MET A 239 7.78 -11.01 12.95
C MET A 239 8.93 -10.01 12.72
N LEU A 240 9.01 -8.94 13.52
CA LEU A 240 10.13 -7.99 13.43
C LEU A 240 11.48 -8.69 13.66
N THR A 241 11.57 -9.57 14.67
CA THR A 241 12.80 -10.32 14.95
C THR A 241 13.21 -11.17 13.74
N LYS A 242 12.26 -11.81 13.05
CA LYS A 242 12.55 -12.58 11.84
C LYS A 242 13.07 -11.71 10.70
N HIS A 243 12.44 -10.57 10.46
CA HIS A 243 12.94 -9.61 9.46
C HIS A 243 14.35 -9.10 9.78
N LEU A 244 14.72 -8.98 11.04
CA LEU A 244 16.04 -8.52 11.48
C LEU A 244 17.11 -9.62 11.39
N MET A 245 16.78 -10.88 11.78
CA MET A 245 17.78 -11.89 12.14
C MET A 245 17.70 -13.18 11.33
N GLU A 246 16.50 -13.55 10.82
CA GLU A 246 16.30 -14.85 10.17
C GLU A 246 16.51 -14.73 8.66
N ASP A 247 17.35 -15.59 8.09
CA ASP A 247 17.49 -15.66 6.63
C ASP A 247 16.24 -16.30 6.01
N PRO A 248 15.72 -15.75 4.90
CA PRO A 248 14.57 -16.32 4.24
C PRO A 248 14.93 -17.67 3.59
N VAL A 249 14.06 -18.67 3.76
CA VAL A 249 14.17 -19.93 3.03
C VAL A 249 14.03 -19.65 1.54
N PRO A 250 14.91 -20.18 0.65
CA PRO A 250 14.76 -19.99 -0.78
C PRO A 250 13.37 -20.41 -1.29
N PRO A 251 12.73 -19.62 -2.20
CA PRO A 251 11.42 -19.97 -2.76
C PRO A 251 11.33 -21.41 -3.31
N SER A 252 12.36 -21.87 -4.02
CA SER A 252 12.43 -23.26 -4.56
C SER A 252 12.44 -24.33 -3.47
N VAL A 253 13.07 -24.06 -2.32
CA VAL A 253 13.09 -24.96 -1.15
C VAL A 253 11.75 -24.91 -0.42
N ARG A 254 11.12 -23.75 -0.35
CA ARG A 254 9.78 -23.56 0.26
C ARG A 254 8.69 -24.29 -0.52
N ARG A 255 8.80 -24.29 -1.84
CA ARG A 255 7.82 -24.87 -2.77
C ARG A 255 8.52 -25.73 -3.83
N PRO A 256 9.04 -26.91 -3.43
CA PRO A 256 9.73 -27.81 -4.35
C PRO A 256 8.80 -28.42 -5.42
N ASP A 257 7.50 -28.28 -5.24
CA ASP A 257 6.46 -28.68 -6.18
C ASP A 257 6.27 -27.68 -7.35
N LEU A 258 6.88 -26.48 -7.25
CA LEU A 258 6.78 -25.44 -8.29
C LEU A 258 8.10 -25.35 -9.08
N ALA A 259 7.98 -24.93 -10.35
CA ALA A 259 9.13 -24.76 -11.24
C ALA A 259 9.87 -23.43 -10.95
N ILE A 260 10.41 -23.28 -9.73
CA ILE A 260 11.20 -22.12 -9.32
C ILE A 260 12.67 -22.42 -9.55
N THR A 261 13.32 -21.60 -10.38
CA THR A 261 14.73 -21.79 -10.74
C THR A 261 15.70 -21.14 -9.75
N PRO A 262 16.98 -21.54 -9.71
CA PRO A 262 18.00 -20.88 -8.89
C PRO A 262 18.15 -19.38 -9.17
N GLU A 263 17.92 -18.94 -10.41
CA GLU A 263 17.98 -17.53 -10.80
C GLU A 263 16.84 -16.74 -10.15
N MET A 264 15.63 -17.33 -10.08
CA MET A 264 14.48 -16.72 -9.40
C MET A 264 14.73 -16.63 -7.88
N ASP A 265 15.32 -17.68 -7.28
CA ASP A 265 15.76 -17.64 -5.87
C ASP A 265 16.75 -16.49 -5.65
N ALA A 266 17.81 -16.43 -6.46
CA ALA A 266 18.84 -15.41 -6.33
C ALA A 266 18.29 -13.99 -6.47
N LEU A 267 17.35 -13.79 -7.40
CA LEU A 267 16.66 -12.50 -7.60
C LEU A 267 15.95 -12.05 -6.33
N VAL A 268 15.12 -12.92 -5.76
CA VAL A 268 14.31 -12.59 -4.59
C VAL A 268 15.18 -12.46 -3.34
N LEU A 269 16.11 -13.41 -3.12
CA LEU A 269 16.99 -13.40 -1.95
C LEU A 269 17.89 -12.17 -1.91
N LYS A 270 18.38 -11.70 -3.06
CA LYS A 270 19.13 -10.44 -3.12
C LYS A 270 18.31 -9.22 -2.72
N ALA A 271 17.03 -9.17 -3.06
CA ALA A 271 16.15 -8.09 -2.59
C ALA A 271 15.89 -8.17 -1.08
N LEU A 272 15.92 -9.38 -0.50
CA LEU A 272 15.67 -9.69 0.91
C LEU A 272 16.95 -9.66 1.79
N GLU A 273 18.11 -9.25 1.26
CA GLU A 273 19.32 -9.07 2.06
C GLU A 273 19.05 -8.13 3.25
N LYS A 274 19.55 -8.51 4.44
CA LYS A 274 19.32 -7.73 5.67
C LYS A 274 20.05 -6.40 5.60
N ASP A 275 21.29 -6.45 5.15
CA ASP A 275 22.08 -5.25 4.85
C ASP A 275 21.59 -4.61 3.55
N ARG A 276 21.03 -3.39 3.67
CA ARG A 276 20.54 -2.63 2.52
C ARG A 276 21.61 -2.37 1.46
N ASP A 277 22.90 -2.33 1.83
CA ASP A 277 24.00 -2.08 0.89
C ASP A 277 24.31 -3.32 0.03
N ARG A 278 23.79 -4.50 0.40
CA ARG A 278 23.89 -5.75 -0.36
C ARG A 278 22.71 -6.01 -1.28
N ARG A 279 21.60 -5.26 -1.10
CA ARG A 279 20.43 -5.32 -1.98
C ARG A 279 20.71 -4.71 -3.36
N TYR A 280 19.70 -4.73 -4.23
CA TYR A 280 19.68 -3.81 -5.38
C TYR A 280 19.74 -2.37 -4.88
N GLN A 281 20.56 -1.53 -5.50
CA GLN A 281 20.75 -0.17 -4.99
C GLN A 281 19.68 0.82 -5.44
N ASN A 282 18.94 0.47 -6.48
CA ASN A 282 17.80 1.25 -6.98
C ASN A 282 16.79 0.36 -7.71
N MET A 283 15.60 0.90 -7.97
CA MET A 283 14.55 0.17 -8.68
C MET A 283 14.89 -0.11 -10.15
N ALA A 284 15.82 0.61 -10.76
CA ALA A 284 16.27 0.32 -12.13
C ALA A 284 17.08 -0.97 -12.19
N GLU A 285 17.97 -1.21 -11.22
CA GLU A 285 18.72 -2.47 -11.10
C GLU A 285 17.77 -3.65 -10.84
N PHE A 286 16.78 -3.47 -9.94
CA PHE A 286 15.83 -4.55 -9.67
C PHE A 286 14.95 -4.82 -10.89
N LEU A 287 14.45 -3.78 -11.57
CA LEU A 287 13.69 -3.91 -12.82
C LEU A 287 14.49 -4.66 -13.90
N GLN A 288 15.77 -4.35 -14.05
CA GLN A 288 16.63 -5.06 -15.00
C GLN A 288 16.72 -6.55 -14.65
N ALA A 289 16.95 -6.89 -13.38
CA ALA A 289 17.04 -8.28 -12.94
C ALA A 289 15.72 -9.06 -13.13
N VAL A 290 14.56 -8.43 -12.89
CA VAL A 290 13.24 -9.03 -13.12
C VAL A 290 12.96 -9.24 -14.62
N SER A 291 13.52 -8.41 -15.50
CA SER A 291 13.25 -8.42 -16.94
C SER A 291 14.12 -9.41 -17.73
N THR A 292 15.17 -9.93 -17.10
CA THR A 292 16.08 -10.94 -17.68
C THR A 292 15.51 -12.34 -17.49
#